data_e1bcf6e0c04ade79d9bc77d63cc1a0d5
#
_entry.id   e1bcf6e0c04ade79d9bc77d63cc1a0d5
#
_cell.length_a   1.000
_cell.length_b   1.000
_cell.length_c   1.000
_cell.angle_alpha   90.00
_cell.angle_beta   90.00
_cell.angle_gamma   90.00
#
_symmetry.space_group_name_H-M   'P 1'
#
loop_
_entity.id
_entity.type
_entity.pdbx_description
1 polymer ?
#
loop_
_entity_poly.entity_id
_entity_poly.type
_entity_poly.pdbx_seq_one_letter_code
_entity_poly.pdbx_strand_id
1 'polypeptide(L)'
;MNQVIVESLQGVTLAGGGPFGKAALTRALRFAPRIVGADGGADRILRLGAMPDAVIGDMDSISAGARARLQGRLFPIAEQDSSDFDKALRSIKAPFVLGLGFAGARIDHGLAVLNGLVRQGDRRCLILGPQDVTFLC
;
A
#
# COMPACT_ATOMS: atom_id res chain seq x y z
N MET A 1 -7.56 17.64 5.91
CA MET A 1 -6.41 17.45 6.81
C MET A 1 -5.96 16.00 6.77
N ASN A 2 -4.68 15.78 6.56
CA ASN A 2 -4.13 14.44 6.51
C ASN A 2 -3.85 13.93 7.91
N GLN A 3 -4.43 12.78 8.23
CA GLN A 3 -4.20 12.11 9.49
C GLN A 3 -3.17 11.01 9.31
N VAL A 4 -2.13 10.99 10.14
CA VAL A 4 -1.15 9.90 10.15
C VAL A 4 -1.75 8.72 10.90
N ILE A 5 -1.84 7.58 10.23
CA ILE A 5 -2.35 6.34 10.81
C ILE A 5 -1.19 5.42 11.20
N VAL A 6 -0.16 5.36 10.35
CA VAL A 6 1.04 4.56 10.60
C VAL A 6 2.24 5.47 10.69
N GLU A 7 2.94 5.41 11.82
CA GLU A 7 4.20 6.12 12.01
C GLU A 7 5.28 5.09 12.31
N SER A 8 6.37 5.13 11.54
CA SER A 8 7.44 4.15 11.65
C SER A 8 8.80 4.81 11.49
N LEU A 9 9.77 4.36 12.27
CA LEU A 9 11.18 4.75 12.11
C LEU A 9 11.86 3.90 11.04
N GLN A 10 11.21 2.84 10.58
CA GLN A 10 11.69 1.96 9.51
C GLN A 10 10.88 2.18 8.25
N GLY A 11 11.42 1.77 7.10
CA GLY A 11 10.67 1.77 5.85
C GLY A 11 9.41 0.92 5.93
N VAL A 12 8.41 1.29 5.14
CA VAL A 12 7.11 0.61 5.08
C VAL A 12 6.91 0.02 3.69
N THR A 13 6.54 -1.26 3.64
CA THR A 13 6.05 -1.90 2.41
C THR A 13 4.54 -1.72 2.35
N LEU A 14 4.08 -1.00 1.32
CA LEU A 14 2.66 -0.75 1.06
C LEU A 14 2.20 -1.67 -0.06
N ALA A 15 1.22 -2.50 0.19
CA ALA A 15 0.71 -3.47 -0.78
C ALA A 15 -0.68 -3.10 -1.28
N GLY A 16 -0.80 -2.95 -2.59
CA GLY A 16 -2.09 -2.73 -3.27
C GLY A 16 -2.68 -4.02 -3.82
N GLY A 17 -3.81 -3.90 -4.51
CA GLY A 17 -4.57 -5.06 -5.00
C GLY A 17 -4.04 -5.68 -6.29
N GLY A 18 -3.08 -5.06 -6.95
CA GLY A 18 -2.51 -5.60 -8.18
C GLY A 18 -1.58 -6.79 -7.94
N PRO A 19 -1.05 -7.38 -9.01
CA PRO A 19 -0.26 -8.62 -8.89
C PRO A 19 1.12 -8.36 -8.32
N PHE A 20 1.54 -9.20 -7.39
CA PHE A 20 2.92 -9.37 -6.94
C PHE A 20 3.03 -10.71 -6.23
N GLY A 21 4.22 -11.28 -6.22
CA GLY A 21 4.46 -12.59 -5.63
C GLY A 21 5.25 -12.53 -4.33
N LYS A 22 5.49 -13.71 -3.76
CA LYS A 22 6.19 -13.84 -2.49
C LYS A 22 7.63 -13.36 -2.56
N ALA A 23 8.33 -13.59 -3.68
CA ALA A 23 9.72 -13.17 -3.85
C ALA A 23 9.84 -11.64 -3.78
N ALA A 24 8.93 -10.92 -4.45
CA ALA A 24 8.92 -9.47 -4.41
C ALA A 24 8.62 -8.94 -3.00
N LEU A 25 7.66 -9.54 -2.32
CA LEU A 25 7.33 -9.18 -0.94
C LEU A 25 8.53 -9.41 -0.02
N THR A 26 9.17 -10.58 -0.12
CA THR A 26 10.32 -10.91 0.72
C THR A 26 11.46 -9.92 0.53
N ARG A 27 11.75 -9.55 -0.73
CA ARG A 27 12.79 -8.56 -1.02
C ARG A 27 12.44 -7.18 -0.46
N ALA A 28 11.21 -6.75 -0.63
CA ALA A 28 10.78 -5.46 -0.11
C ALA A 28 10.90 -5.41 1.42
N LEU A 29 10.53 -6.49 2.11
CA LEU A 29 10.57 -6.54 3.57
C LEU A 29 11.98 -6.50 4.15
N ARG A 30 13.01 -6.82 3.37
CA ARG A 30 14.40 -6.67 3.80
C ARG A 30 14.76 -5.21 4.05
N PHE A 31 14.17 -4.30 3.28
CA PHE A 31 14.46 -2.87 3.34
C PHE A 31 13.36 -2.10 4.07
N ALA A 32 12.12 -2.59 3.99
CA ALA A 32 10.94 -1.94 4.52
C ALA A 32 10.10 -2.97 5.30
N PRO A 33 10.48 -3.27 6.54
CA PRO A 33 9.90 -4.41 7.27
C PRO A 33 8.48 -4.21 7.79
N ARG A 34 8.01 -2.96 7.89
CA ARG A 34 6.62 -2.70 8.31
C ARG A 34 5.70 -2.86 7.12
N ILE A 35 4.53 -3.47 7.33
CA ILE A 35 3.61 -3.79 6.23
C ILE A 35 2.29 -3.05 6.42
N VAL A 36 1.86 -2.36 5.37
CA VAL A 36 0.55 -1.72 5.30
C VAL A 36 -0.16 -2.23 4.04
N GLY A 37 -1.41 -2.60 4.18
CA GLY A 37 -2.26 -2.96 3.04
C GLY A 37 -3.12 -1.78 2.61
N ALA A 38 -3.21 -1.57 1.31
CA ALA A 38 -4.18 -0.66 0.71
C ALA A 38 -5.34 -1.50 0.22
N ASP A 39 -6.46 -1.44 0.92
CA ASP A 39 -7.70 -2.16 0.66
C ASP A 39 -7.45 -3.64 0.31
N GLY A 40 -7.74 -4.08 -0.93
CA GLY A 40 -7.59 -5.47 -1.36
C GLY A 40 -6.19 -6.05 -1.30
N GLY A 41 -5.17 -5.21 -1.16
CA GLY A 41 -3.80 -5.66 -0.92
C GLY A 41 -3.65 -6.49 0.34
N ALA A 42 -4.53 -6.29 1.32
CA ALA A 42 -4.53 -7.07 2.56
C ALA A 42 -4.74 -8.55 2.32
N ASP A 43 -5.63 -8.92 1.41
CA ASP A 43 -5.88 -10.33 1.08
C ASP A 43 -4.64 -11.01 0.51
N ARG A 44 -3.93 -10.33 -0.36
CA ARG A 44 -2.70 -10.88 -0.95
C ARG A 44 -1.61 -11.04 0.09
N ILE A 45 -1.43 -10.07 0.97
CA ILE A 45 -0.45 -10.16 2.06
C ILE A 45 -0.72 -11.41 2.89
N LEU A 46 -1.98 -11.62 3.29
CA LEU A 46 -2.36 -12.78 4.09
C LEU A 46 -2.14 -14.10 3.34
N ARG A 47 -2.48 -14.15 2.05
CA ARG A 47 -2.25 -15.34 1.22
C ARG A 47 -0.77 -15.68 1.09
N LEU A 48 0.09 -14.68 1.11
CA LEU A 48 1.54 -14.88 1.03
C LEU A 48 2.18 -15.19 2.38
N GLY A 49 1.38 -15.32 3.44
CA GLY A 49 1.86 -15.74 4.75
C GLY A 49 2.36 -14.63 5.64
N ALA A 50 2.07 -13.36 5.30
CA ALA A 50 2.44 -12.22 6.13
C ALA A 50 1.21 -11.59 6.77
N MET A 51 1.43 -10.69 7.73
CA MET A 51 0.38 -10.00 8.46
C MET A 51 0.63 -8.50 8.37
N PRO A 52 -0.30 -7.72 7.82
CA PRO A 52 -0.13 -6.26 7.80
C PRO A 52 -0.30 -5.67 9.20
N ASP A 53 0.44 -4.60 9.46
CA ASP A 53 0.27 -3.82 10.70
C ASP A 53 -1.00 -2.99 10.66
N ALA A 54 -1.38 -2.53 9.47
CA ALA A 54 -2.59 -1.75 9.25
C ALA A 54 -3.09 -1.95 7.82
N VAL A 55 -4.38 -1.75 7.62
CA VAL A 55 -5.02 -1.74 6.30
C VAL A 55 -5.80 -0.45 6.17
N ILE A 56 -5.58 0.27 5.10
CA ILE A 56 -6.14 1.61 4.87
C ILE A 56 -6.92 1.60 3.55
N GLY A 57 -8.07 2.20 3.52
CA GLY A 57 -8.89 2.33 2.32
C GLY A 57 -10.37 2.36 2.65
N ASP A 58 -11.22 2.20 1.62
CA ASP A 58 -12.68 2.18 1.80
C ASP A 58 -13.21 0.79 2.21
N MET A 59 -12.35 -0.21 2.20
CA MET A 59 -12.65 -1.59 2.61
C MET A 59 -13.57 -2.35 1.63
N ASP A 60 -13.77 -1.84 0.42
CA ASP A 60 -14.66 -2.47 -0.57
C ASP A 60 -14.11 -3.78 -1.12
N SER A 61 -12.79 -3.91 -1.23
CA SER A 61 -12.14 -5.05 -1.88
C SER A 61 -11.61 -6.10 -0.90
N ILE A 62 -11.80 -5.90 0.40
CA ILE A 62 -11.34 -6.85 1.43
C ILE A 62 -12.36 -7.97 1.57
N SER A 63 -11.89 -9.23 1.55
CA SER A 63 -12.76 -10.37 1.76
C SER A 63 -13.25 -10.45 3.22
N ALA A 64 -14.36 -11.16 3.44
CA ALA A 64 -14.90 -11.36 4.78
C ALA A 64 -13.89 -12.11 5.68
N GLY A 65 -13.18 -13.08 5.11
CA GLY A 65 -12.16 -13.84 5.85
C GLY A 65 -10.99 -12.96 6.29
N ALA A 66 -10.51 -12.10 5.39
CA ALA A 66 -9.43 -11.17 5.71
C ALA A 66 -9.89 -10.16 6.76
N ARG A 67 -11.10 -9.63 6.62
CA ARG A 67 -11.68 -8.68 7.58
C ARG A 67 -11.72 -9.29 8.99
N ALA A 68 -12.11 -10.54 9.09
CA ALA A 68 -12.17 -11.22 10.39
C ALA A 68 -10.78 -11.38 11.02
N ARG A 69 -9.76 -11.68 10.20
CA ARG A 69 -8.37 -11.85 10.67
C ARG A 69 -7.71 -10.54 11.04
N LEU A 70 -8.20 -9.41 10.51
CA LEU A 70 -7.56 -8.11 10.64
C LEU A 70 -8.27 -7.16 11.60
N GLN A 71 -9.07 -7.69 12.50
CA GLN A 71 -9.76 -6.88 13.51
C GLN A 71 -8.75 -6.06 14.31
N GLY A 72 -9.06 -4.78 14.49
CA GLY A 72 -8.17 -3.85 15.18
C GLY A 72 -7.08 -3.25 14.28
N ARG A 73 -6.98 -3.70 13.03
CA ARG A 73 -5.96 -3.23 12.07
C ARG A 73 -6.57 -2.53 10.86
N LEU A 74 -7.89 -2.41 10.81
CA LEU A 74 -8.60 -1.78 9.69
C LEU A 74 -8.84 -0.30 9.99
N PHE A 75 -8.44 0.57 9.06
CA PHE A 75 -8.58 2.02 9.18
C PHE A 75 -9.34 2.54 7.96
N PRO A 76 -10.70 2.54 8.01
CA PRO A 76 -11.50 2.95 6.86
C PRO A 76 -11.36 4.43 6.55
N ILE A 77 -11.20 4.73 5.26
CA ILE A 77 -11.28 6.09 4.72
C ILE A 77 -12.28 6.04 3.57
N ALA A 78 -13.49 6.51 3.82
CA ALA A 78 -14.62 6.30 2.92
C ALA A 78 -14.76 7.32 1.81
N GLU A 79 -14.03 8.46 1.86
CA GLU A 79 -14.15 9.46 0.80
C GLU A 79 -13.72 8.90 -0.55
N GLN A 80 -14.31 9.42 -1.63
CA GLN A 80 -14.14 8.89 -2.97
C GLN A 80 -13.30 9.80 -3.89
N ASP A 81 -12.77 10.89 -3.35
CA ASP A 81 -12.01 11.86 -4.15
C ASP A 81 -10.56 11.43 -4.39
N SER A 82 -10.08 10.43 -3.67
CA SER A 82 -8.72 9.92 -3.81
C SER A 82 -8.72 8.41 -3.95
N SER A 83 -7.66 7.88 -4.58
CA SER A 83 -7.46 6.44 -4.73
C SER A 83 -7.03 5.80 -3.42
N ASP A 84 -7.09 4.47 -3.36
CA ASP A 84 -6.60 3.72 -2.21
C ASP A 84 -5.11 3.96 -1.98
N PHE A 85 -4.34 4.11 -3.07
CA PHE A 85 -2.92 4.46 -2.99
C PHE A 85 -2.71 5.80 -2.30
N ASP A 86 -3.46 6.82 -2.73
CA ASP A 86 -3.40 8.16 -2.10
C ASP A 86 -3.75 8.10 -0.62
N LYS A 87 -4.85 7.43 -0.31
CA LYS A 87 -5.34 7.31 1.08
C LYS A 87 -4.28 6.69 1.97
N ALA A 88 -3.67 5.61 1.50
CA ALA A 88 -2.65 4.89 2.24
C ALA A 88 -1.38 5.72 2.35
N LEU A 89 -0.85 6.23 1.25
CA LEU A 89 0.42 6.94 1.26
C LEU A 89 0.40 8.18 2.15
N ARG A 90 -0.66 8.99 2.06
CA ARG A 90 -0.76 10.19 2.90
C ARG A 90 -0.90 9.88 4.38
N SER A 91 -1.31 8.66 4.72
CA SER A 91 -1.54 8.23 6.10
C SER A 91 -0.30 7.58 6.73
N ILE A 92 0.79 7.44 5.98
CA ILE A 92 2.03 6.82 6.43
C ILE A 92 3.10 7.89 6.63
N LYS A 93 3.69 7.91 7.82
CA LYS A 93 4.88 8.71 8.11
C LYS A 93 6.04 7.75 8.37
N ALA A 94 6.96 7.69 7.42
CA ALA A 94 8.10 6.77 7.47
C ALA A 94 9.27 7.35 6.66
N PRO A 95 10.51 6.82 6.84
CA PRO A 95 11.65 7.29 6.04
C PRO A 95 11.46 7.08 4.54
N PHE A 96 10.80 6.00 4.15
CA PHE A 96 10.43 5.72 2.76
C PHE A 96 9.36 4.64 2.73
N VAL A 97 8.69 4.53 1.58
CA VAL A 97 7.64 3.54 1.32
C VAL A 97 7.98 2.80 0.03
N LEU A 98 7.89 1.47 0.07
CA LEU A 98 8.01 0.62 -1.12
C LEU A 98 6.60 0.12 -1.48
N GLY A 99 6.12 0.48 -2.66
CA GLY A 99 4.80 0.09 -3.13
C GLY A 99 4.83 -1.16 -3.99
N LEU A 100 4.06 -2.17 -3.62
CA LEU A 100 3.85 -3.40 -4.39
C LEU A 100 2.38 -3.51 -4.78
N GLY A 101 2.11 -4.04 -5.98
CA GLY A 101 0.73 -4.23 -6.41
C GLY A 101 0.05 -2.97 -6.94
N PHE A 102 0.84 -1.97 -7.37
CA PHE A 102 0.34 -0.71 -7.93
C PHE A 102 0.73 -0.53 -9.40
N ALA A 103 1.42 -1.48 -9.98
CA ALA A 103 1.86 -1.42 -11.37
C ALA A 103 1.61 -2.76 -12.07
N GLY A 104 1.51 -2.71 -13.42
CA GLY A 104 1.47 -3.93 -14.24
C GLY A 104 0.09 -4.54 -14.44
N ALA A 105 -0.99 -3.94 -13.94
CA ALA A 105 -2.34 -4.45 -14.13
C ALA A 105 -3.14 -3.55 -15.09
N ARG A 106 -3.92 -2.62 -14.59
CA ARG A 106 -4.76 -1.72 -15.39
C ARG A 106 -4.06 -0.39 -15.58
N ILE A 107 -4.14 0.16 -16.79
CA ILE A 107 -3.51 1.44 -17.09
C ILE A 107 -4.15 2.61 -16.33
N ASP A 108 -5.47 2.57 -16.13
CA ASP A 108 -6.18 3.61 -15.39
C ASP A 108 -5.74 3.65 -13.91
N HIS A 109 -5.56 2.49 -13.29
CA HIS A 109 -5.01 2.40 -11.92
C HIS A 109 -3.56 2.85 -11.88
N GLY A 110 -2.77 2.52 -12.89
CA GLY A 110 -1.38 2.97 -12.99
C GLY A 110 -1.27 4.49 -13.08
N LEU A 111 -2.14 5.12 -13.87
CA LEU A 111 -2.16 6.58 -13.98
C LEU A 111 -2.57 7.23 -12.66
N ALA A 112 -3.53 6.65 -11.95
CA ALA A 112 -3.93 7.14 -10.63
C ALA A 112 -2.77 7.06 -9.62
N VAL A 113 -1.97 5.99 -9.67
CA VAL A 113 -0.78 5.84 -8.83
C VAL A 113 0.25 6.92 -9.14
N LEU A 114 0.54 7.16 -10.42
CA LEU A 114 1.48 8.20 -10.82
C LEU A 114 1.01 9.58 -10.35
N ASN A 115 -0.28 9.87 -10.48
CA ASN A 115 -0.85 11.10 -9.98
C ASN A 115 -0.70 11.21 -8.46
N GLY A 116 -0.91 10.10 -7.75
CA GLY A 116 -0.74 10.05 -6.30
C GLY A 116 0.69 10.33 -5.86
N LEU A 117 1.69 9.80 -6.58
CA LEU A 117 3.10 10.10 -6.30
C LEU A 117 3.38 11.61 -6.37
N VAL A 118 2.81 12.29 -7.35
CA VAL A 118 2.99 13.73 -7.50
C VAL A 118 2.27 14.48 -6.39
N ARG A 119 1.03 14.10 -6.10
CA ARG A 119 0.21 14.76 -5.06
C ARG A 119 0.81 14.60 -3.68
N GLN A 120 1.44 13.45 -3.40
CA GLN A 120 2.09 13.14 -2.12
C GLN A 120 3.60 13.28 -2.25
N GLY A 121 4.07 14.30 -2.97
CA GLY A 121 5.49 14.48 -3.28
C GLY A 121 6.40 14.70 -2.08
N ASP A 122 5.85 14.99 -0.90
CA ASP A 122 6.59 15.06 0.36
C ASP A 122 6.84 13.66 0.98
N ARG A 123 6.23 12.62 0.43
CA ARG A 123 6.45 11.23 0.85
C ARG A 123 7.44 10.57 -0.10
N ARG A 124 8.47 9.93 0.45
CA ARG A 124 9.42 9.15 -0.36
C ARG A 124 8.81 7.79 -0.63
N CYS A 125 8.40 7.57 -1.86
CA CYS A 125 7.76 6.32 -2.27
C CYS A 125 8.33 5.83 -3.59
N LEU A 126 8.71 4.55 -3.63
CA LEU A 126 9.13 3.85 -4.83
C LEU A 126 8.10 2.80 -5.17
N ILE A 127 7.57 2.83 -6.39
CA ILE A 127 6.64 1.81 -6.90
C ILE A 127 7.47 0.72 -7.57
N LEU A 128 7.36 -0.49 -7.04
CA LEU A 128 8.10 -1.64 -7.56
C LEU A 128 7.19 -2.43 -8.51
N GLY A 129 7.52 -2.38 -9.78
CA GLY A 129 6.87 -3.19 -10.81
C GLY A 129 7.62 -4.50 -11.05
N PRO A 130 7.10 -5.36 -11.95
CA PRO A 130 7.77 -6.62 -12.28
C PRO A 130 9.15 -6.43 -12.91
N GLN A 131 9.35 -5.33 -13.63
CA GLN A 131 10.57 -5.08 -14.40
C GLN A 131 11.12 -3.68 -14.22
N ASP A 132 10.47 -2.84 -13.43
CA ASP A 132 10.86 -1.44 -13.30
C ASP A 132 10.59 -0.90 -11.89
N VAL A 133 11.12 0.29 -11.64
CA VAL A 133 10.89 1.05 -10.41
C VAL A 133 10.50 2.46 -10.82
N THR A 134 9.43 2.98 -10.24
CA THR A 134 8.94 4.33 -10.53
C THR A 134 8.96 5.16 -9.26
N PHE A 135 9.50 6.36 -9.34
CA PHE A 135 9.51 7.28 -8.21
C PHE A 135 9.55 8.73 -8.73
N LEU A 136 9.16 9.64 -7.87
CA LEU A 136 9.21 11.06 -8.16
C LEU A 136 10.62 11.60 -7.90
N CYS A 137 11.16 12.29 -8.90
CA CYS A 137 12.46 12.94 -8.76
C CYS A 137 12.32 14.34 -8.16
#